data_17befcfce9a099fe3a2cdf341b33a590
#
_entry.id   17befcfce9a099fe3a2cdf341b33a590
#
_cell.length_a   1.000
_cell.length_b   1.000
_cell.length_c   1.000
_cell.angle_alpha   90.00
_cell.angle_beta   90.00
_cell.angle_gamma   90.00
#
_symmetry.space_group_name_H-M   'P 1'
#
loop_
_entity.id
_entity.type
_entity.pdbx_description
1 polymer ?
#
loop_
_entity_poly.entity_id
_entity_poly.type
_entity_poly.pdbx_seq_one_letter_code
_entity_poly.pdbx_strand_id
1 'polypeptide(L)'
;DYILSVNQKNLKIMDQIRSVPILIPNTPGDLKSLEKIVKLMIENKQNFYADPILDPIHYGFADSIERFIKIRKKFPKINLFMGTGNLTELTDCDSSGANAIMMGLVSELSINAVLVVQVSGHCKNSIKETDIARKIMYFSKQNQRLPFRVSDELMIMSERKPKRKSQKEIDEIKNLIKDKNYRILLSKKGINVLNNRINAVS
;
A
#
# COMPACT_ATOMS: atom_id res chain seq x y z
N ASP A 1 -20.92 6.10 2.77
CA ASP A 1 -20.21 6.49 1.55
C ASP A 1 -19.22 7.60 1.85
N TYR A 2 -18.14 7.69 1.03
CA TYR A 2 -17.09 8.70 1.16
C TYR A 2 -16.98 9.48 -0.14
N ILE A 3 -16.63 10.76 -0.05
CA ILE A 3 -16.26 11.58 -1.20
C ILE A 3 -14.82 12.02 -1.08
N LEU A 4 -14.02 11.73 -2.10
CA LEU A 4 -12.60 12.08 -2.16
C LEU A 4 -12.40 13.53 -2.61
N SER A 5 -11.23 14.08 -2.24
CA SER A 5 -10.68 15.33 -2.78
C SER A 5 -11.53 16.58 -2.52
N VAL A 6 -12.07 16.69 -1.31
CA VAL A 6 -12.76 17.92 -0.88
C VAL A 6 -11.74 18.91 -0.32
N ASN A 7 -11.74 20.14 -0.83
CA ASN A 7 -10.88 21.24 -0.37
C ASN A 7 -11.65 22.56 -0.28
N GLN A 8 -10.99 23.66 0.07
CA GLN A 8 -11.66 24.94 0.22
C GLN A 8 -12.34 25.45 -1.07
N LYS A 9 -11.86 25.05 -2.26
CA LYS A 9 -12.38 25.53 -3.55
C LYS A 9 -13.70 24.86 -3.94
N ASN A 10 -13.90 23.61 -3.51
CA ASN A 10 -15.09 22.83 -3.84
C ASN A 10 -15.97 22.46 -2.63
N LEU A 11 -15.73 23.09 -1.47
CA LEU A 11 -16.43 22.77 -0.21
C LEU A 11 -17.97 22.80 -0.34
N LYS A 12 -18.52 23.67 -1.20
CA LYS A 12 -19.98 23.78 -1.45
C LYS A 12 -20.64 22.48 -1.91
N ILE A 13 -19.85 21.51 -2.40
CA ILE A 13 -20.37 20.19 -2.79
C ILE A 13 -20.98 19.47 -1.58
N MET A 14 -20.54 19.80 -0.36
CA MET A 14 -21.03 19.20 0.88
C MET A 14 -22.52 19.50 1.14
N ASP A 15 -23.04 20.60 0.60
CA ASP A 15 -24.45 20.98 0.73
C ASP A 15 -25.37 20.06 -0.11
N GLN A 16 -24.79 19.34 -1.06
CA GLN A 16 -25.51 18.50 -2.04
C GLN A 16 -25.40 17.01 -1.76
N ILE A 17 -24.52 16.59 -0.86
CA ILE A 17 -24.20 15.19 -0.62
C ILE A 17 -24.23 14.83 0.86
N ARG A 18 -24.59 13.58 1.16
CA ARG A 18 -24.60 13.03 2.52
C ARG A 18 -23.38 12.15 2.84
N SER A 19 -22.37 12.16 1.97
CA SER A 19 -21.16 11.34 2.13
C SER A 19 -20.17 11.99 3.10
N VAL A 20 -19.35 11.18 3.74
CA VAL A 20 -18.25 11.66 4.60
C VAL A 20 -17.11 12.19 3.72
N PRO A 21 -16.72 13.47 3.84
CA PRO A 21 -15.67 14.04 3.01
C PRO A 21 -14.28 13.60 3.46
N ILE A 22 -13.42 13.38 2.46
CA ILE A 22 -11.97 13.28 2.66
C ILE A 22 -11.36 14.61 2.24
N LEU A 23 -10.91 15.37 3.24
CA LEU A 23 -10.38 16.73 3.07
C LEU A 23 -8.93 16.68 2.63
N ILE A 24 -8.61 17.42 1.59
CA ILE A 24 -7.25 17.56 1.06
C ILE A 24 -6.81 19.03 1.05
N PRO A 25 -5.51 19.34 0.99
CA PRO A 25 -5.03 20.69 0.76
C PRO A 25 -5.45 21.23 -0.62
N ASN A 26 -5.46 22.55 -0.80
CA ASN A 26 -5.79 23.19 -2.09
C ASN A 26 -4.80 22.87 -3.21
N THR A 27 -3.55 22.65 -2.82
CA THR A 27 -2.45 22.18 -3.68
C THR A 27 -1.54 21.27 -2.85
N PRO A 28 -0.83 20.31 -3.45
CA PRO A 28 0.12 19.48 -2.73
C PRO A 28 1.06 20.35 -1.87
N GLY A 29 1.28 19.95 -0.62
CA GLY A 29 2.14 20.68 0.32
C GLY A 29 1.50 21.89 1.04
N ASP A 30 0.35 22.41 0.61
CA ASP A 30 -0.33 23.55 1.28
C ASP A 30 -1.07 23.10 2.55
N LEU A 31 -0.29 22.75 3.56
CA LEU A 31 -0.84 22.29 4.85
C LEU A 31 -1.74 23.34 5.52
N LYS A 32 -1.47 24.65 5.29
CA LYS A 32 -2.28 25.74 5.87
C LYS A 32 -3.72 25.72 5.37
N SER A 33 -3.95 25.40 4.10
CA SER A 33 -5.30 25.29 3.54
C SER A 33 -6.06 24.10 4.12
N LEU A 34 -5.37 22.95 4.30
CA LEU A 34 -5.97 21.79 4.97
C LEU A 34 -6.32 22.10 6.43
N GLU A 35 -5.43 22.77 7.16
CA GLU A 35 -5.68 23.16 8.54
C GLU A 35 -6.91 24.08 8.69
N LYS A 36 -7.11 25.00 7.74
CA LYS A 36 -8.28 25.88 7.75
C LYS A 36 -9.59 25.12 7.58
N ILE A 37 -9.65 24.20 6.60
CA ILE A 37 -10.86 23.42 6.36
C ILE A 37 -11.12 22.44 7.51
N VAL A 38 -10.09 21.83 8.09
CA VAL A 38 -10.19 20.95 9.26
C VAL A 38 -10.80 21.72 10.45
N LYS A 39 -10.32 22.94 10.73
CA LYS A 39 -10.90 23.77 11.80
C LYS A 39 -12.37 24.06 11.56
N LEU A 40 -12.74 24.47 10.35
CA LEU A 40 -14.12 24.73 9.98
C LEU A 40 -15.03 23.52 10.21
N MET A 41 -14.57 22.32 9.82
CA MET A 41 -15.32 21.08 9.99
C MET A 41 -15.49 20.71 11.48
N ILE A 42 -14.46 20.96 12.30
CA ILE A 42 -14.51 20.75 13.76
C ILE A 42 -15.54 21.73 14.38
N GLU A 43 -15.48 23.01 14.04
CA GLU A 43 -16.40 24.05 14.55
C GLU A 43 -17.86 23.70 14.20
N ASN A 44 -18.09 23.19 12.99
CA ASN A 44 -19.41 22.76 12.53
C ASN A 44 -19.82 21.36 13.02
N LYS A 45 -18.99 20.68 13.81
CA LYS A 45 -19.22 19.32 14.35
C LYS A 45 -19.51 18.30 13.25
N GLN A 46 -18.91 18.46 12.07
CA GLN A 46 -19.08 17.57 10.93
C GLN A 46 -18.11 16.39 11.01
N ASN A 47 -18.56 15.22 10.53
CA ASN A 47 -17.69 14.05 10.39
C ASN A 47 -16.87 14.15 9.11
N PHE A 48 -15.57 13.88 9.19
CA PHE A 48 -14.64 13.96 8.05
C PHE A 48 -13.40 13.11 8.29
N TYR A 49 -12.63 12.90 7.21
CA TYR A 49 -11.26 12.47 7.25
C TYR A 49 -10.35 13.56 6.67
N ALA A 50 -9.14 13.70 7.20
CA ALA A 50 -8.14 14.60 6.63
C ALA A 50 -7.00 13.79 5.99
N ASP A 51 -6.70 14.11 4.73
CA ASP A 51 -5.60 13.52 3.97
C ASP A 51 -4.57 14.62 3.62
N PRO A 52 -3.43 14.68 4.32
CA PRO A 52 -2.32 15.58 3.98
C PRO A 52 -1.65 15.28 2.64
N ILE A 53 -2.06 14.23 1.95
CA ILE A 53 -1.55 13.65 0.70
C ILE A 53 -0.14 13.08 0.86
N LEU A 54 0.00 11.79 0.57
CA LEU A 54 1.30 11.13 0.45
C LEU A 54 1.83 11.34 -0.97
N ASP A 55 2.97 11.99 -1.10
CA ASP A 55 3.60 12.25 -2.40
C ASP A 55 4.51 11.09 -2.83
N PRO A 56 4.79 10.94 -4.13
CA PRO A 56 5.74 9.95 -4.63
C PRO A 56 7.18 10.25 -4.19
N ILE A 57 8.04 9.22 -4.22
CA ILE A 57 9.49 9.38 -4.00
C ILE A 57 10.06 10.40 -5.01
N HIS A 58 10.93 11.28 -4.54
CA HIS A 58 11.53 12.42 -5.24
C HIS A 58 10.57 13.59 -5.57
N TYR A 59 9.27 13.43 -5.30
CA TYR A 59 8.27 14.48 -5.48
C TYR A 59 7.67 14.97 -4.15
N GLY A 60 8.38 14.76 -3.04
CA GLY A 60 7.98 15.26 -1.72
C GLY A 60 7.56 14.14 -0.73
N PHE A 61 7.94 12.89 -0.96
CA PHE A 61 7.59 11.77 -0.08
C PHE A 61 7.97 12.02 1.39
N ALA A 62 9.21 12.43 1.66
CA ALA A 62 9.67 12.71 3.03
C ALA A 62 8.89 13.86 3.67
N ASP A 63 8.67 14.96 2.93
CA ASP A 63 7.89 16.10 3.39
C ASP A 63 6.43 15.72 3.65
N SER A 64 5.90 14.78 2.86
CA SER A 64 4.52 14.30 3.06
C SER A 64 4.37 13.54 4.39
N ILE A 65 5.34 12.73 4.77
CA ILE A 65 5.36 12.08 6.08
C ILE A 65 5.39 13.13 7.21
N GLU A 66 6.20 14.18 7.07
CA GLU A 66 6.24 15.28 8.03
C GLU A 66 4.88 15.98 8.13
N ARG A 67 4.17 16.17 7.02
CA ARG A 67 2.81 16.75 7.02
C ARG A 67 1.82 15.90 7.82
N PHE A 68 1.84 14.57 7.66
CA PHE A 68 1.02 13.67 8.47
C PHE A 68 1.34 13.80 9.96
N ILE A 69 2.60 13.85 10.33
CA ILE A 69 3.05 14.05 11.72
C ILE A 69 2.55 15.40 12.26
N LYS A 70 2.71 16.48 11.49
CA LYS A 70 2.28 17.83 11.90
C LYS A 70 0.76 17.91 12.12
N ILE A 71 -0.03 17.36 11.20
CA ILE A 71 -1.49 17.32 11.31
C ILE A 71 -1.92 16.49 12.52
N ARG A 72 -1.35 15.31 12.73
CA ARG A 72 -1.67 14.47 13.90
C ARG A 72 -1.33 15.18 15.21
N LYS A 73 -0.18 15.84 15.31
CA LYS A 73 0.20 16.59 16.50
C LYS A 73 -0.72 17.77 16.75
N LYS A 74 -1.13 18.49 15.70
CA LYS A 74 -1.98 19.68 15.81
C LYS A 74 -3.44 19.34 16.11
N PHE A 75 -3.93 18.24 15.54
CA PHE A 75 -5.31 17.77 15.69
C PHE A 75 -5.33 16.29 16.12
N PRO A 76 -5.06 15.99 17.38
CA PRO A 76 -4.83 14.61 17.85
C PRO A 76 -6.06 13.71 17.76
N LYS A 77 -7.28 14.26 17.66
CA LYS A 77 -8.55 13.52 17.72
C LYS A 77 -9.24 13.35 16.36
N ILE A 78 -8.76 13.98 15.29
CA ILE A 78 -9.42 13.88 14.00
C ILE A 78 -9.13 12.51 13.34
N ASN A 79 -10.01 12.10 12.44
CA ASN A 79 -9.76 10.96 11.57
C ASN A 79 -8.79 11.37 10.46
N LEU A 80 -7.73 10.58 10.29
CA LEU A 80 -6.78 10.72 9.18
C LEU A 80 -7.02 9.64 8.14
N PHE A 81 -6.77 10.01 6.90
CA PHE A 81 -6.81 9.15 5.74
C PHE A 81 -5.47 9.22 5.00
N MET A 82 -5.03 8.14 4.38
CA MET A 82 -3.80 8.08 3.60
C MET A 82 -3.99 7.22 2.35
N GLY A 83 -3.69 7.78 1.18
CA GLY A 83 -3.55 7.01 -0.06
C GLY A 83 -2.13 6.46 -0.18
N THR A 84 -1.95 5.13 -0.27
CA THR A 84 -0.61 4.52 -0.38
C THR A 84 -0.17 4.27 -1.83
N GLY A 85 -1.07 4.42 -2.79
CA GLY A 85 -0.80 4.13 -4.21
C GLY A 85 0.36 4.94 -4.81
N ASN A 86 0.54 6.20 -4.40
CA ASN A 86 1.67 7.02 -4.87
C ASN A 86 3.04 6.45 -4.51
N LEU A 87 3.13 5.63 -3.48
CA LEU A 87 4.35 4.92 -3.14
C LEU A 87 4.40 3.55 -3.83
N THR A 88 3.37 2.73 -3.64
CA THR A 88 3.40 1.32 -4.05
C THR A 88 3.34 1.14 -5.56
N GLU A 89 2.52 1.93 -6.27
CA GLU A 89 2.33 1.83 -7.72
C GLU A 89 3.45 2.54 -8.52
N LEU A 90 4.09 3.56 -7.94
CA LEU A 90 5.07 4.39 -8.61
C LEU A 90 6.52 4.05 -8.21
N THR A 91 6.73 2.94 -7.50
CA THR A 91 8.06 2.44 -7.13
C THR A 91 8.19 0.99 -7.59
N ASP A 92 9.13 0.71 -8.49
CA ASP A 92 9.37 -0.62 -9.03
C ASP A 92 10.08 -1.52 -8.00
N CYS A 93 9.33 -1.96 -6.99
CA CYS A 93 9.79 -2.90 -5.96
C CYS A 93 8.67 -3.87 -5.55
N ASP A 94 9.00 -4.91 -4.82
CA ASP A 94 7.99 -5.78 -4.22
C ASP A 94 7.14 -4.99 -3.22
N SER A 95 5.82 -4.98 -3.44
CA SER A 95 4.89 -4.15 -2.66
C SER A 95 4.75 -4.57 -1.19
N SER A 96 5.06 -5.83 -0.85
CA SER A 96 4.92 -6.34 0.52
C SER A 96 5.74 -5.57 1.56
N GLY A 97 7.01 -5.26 1.25
CA GLY A 97 7.87 -4.46 2.12
C GLY A 97 7.40 -3.02 2.25
N ALA A 98 7.00 -2.40 1.14
CA ALA A 98 6.45 -1.04 1.12
C ALA A 98 5.15 -0.96 1.94
N ASN A 99 4.22 -1.91 1.75
CA ASN A 99 2.98 -2.00 2.51
C ASN A 99 3.24 -2.23 4.01
N ALA A 100 4.23 -3.06 4.36
CA ALA A 100 4.59 -3.28 5.77
C ALA A 100 5.07 -2.00 6.46
N ILE A 101 5.98 -1.24 5.83
CA ILE A 101 6.49 0.03 6.38
C ILE A 101 5.37 1.07 6.46
N MET A 102 4.53 1.17 5.42
CA MET A 102 3.41 2.12 5.43
C MET A 102 2.40 1.80 6.52
N MET A 103 2.08 0.52 6.76
CA MET A 103 1.18 0.15 7.87
C MET A 103 1.83 0.36 9.24
N GLY A 104 3.16 0.30 9.35
CA GLY A 104 3.91 0.77 10.53
C GLY A 104 3.62 2.24 10.82
N LEU A 105 3.82 3.09 9.81
CA LEU A 105 3.54 4.53 9.91
C LEU A 105 2.06 4.82 10.23
N VAL A 106 1.14 4.13 9.55
CA VAL A 106 -0.32 4.21 9.81
C VAL A 106 -0.64 3.88 11.27
N SER A 107 -0.02 2.83 11.80
CA SER A 107 -0.21 2.41 13.19
C SER A 107 0.35 3.42 14.19
N GLU A 108 1.57 3.93 13.96
CA GLU A 108 2.21 4.92 14.85
C GLU A 108 1.46 6.25 14.88
N LEU A 109 1.04 6.75 13.71
CA LEU A 109 0.28 7.99 13.59
C LEU A 109 -1.22 7.82 13.85
N SER A 110 -1.67 6.61 14.16
CA SER A 110 -3.10 6.30 14.38
C SER A 110 -3.97 6.81 13.21
N ILE A 111 -3.56 6.55 11.97
CA ILE A 111 -4.33 6.85 10.77
C ILE A 111 -5.51 5.89 10.70
N ASN A 112 -6.70 6.42 10.44
CA ASN A 112 -7.96 5.69 10.61
C ASN A 112 -8.41 4.93 9.36
N ALA A 113 -8.02 5.41 8.17
CA ALA A 113 -8.38 4.79 6.91
C ALA A 113 -7.22 4.90 5.89
N VAL A 114 -7.12 3.89 5.02
CA VAL A 114 -6.10 3.81 3.98
C VAL A 114 -6.76 3.47 2.65
N LEU A 115 -6.41 4.20 1.59
CA LEU A 115 -6.75 3.85 0.22
C LEU A 115 -5.58 3.08 -0.39
N VAL A 116 -5.85 1.84 -0.78
CA VAL A 116 -4.88 0.96 -1.43
C VAL A 116 -5.24 0.81 -2.90
N VAL A 117 -4.25 0.89 -3.77
CA VAL A 117 -4.39 0.70 -5.21
C VAL A 117 -3.73 -0.61 -5.62
N GLN A 118 -4.31 -1.30 -6.61
CA GLN A 118 -3.85 -2.59 -7.11
C GLN A 118 -3.99 -2.64 -8.63
N VAL A 119 -3.12 -1.94 -9.35
CA VAL A 119 -3.14 -1.82 -10.82
C VAL A 119 -1.90 -2.44 -11.44
N SER A 120 -0.72 -2.09 -10.99
CA SER A 120 0.55 -2.60 -11.52
C SER A 120 0.76 -4.09 -11.19
N GLY A 121 1.48 -4.79 -12.06
CA GLY A 121 1.74 -6.23 -11.89
C GLY A 121 2.50 -6.58 -10.60
N HIS A 122 3.39 -5.70 -10.13
CA HIS A 122 4.10 -5.87 -8.85
C HIS A 122 3.21 -5.54 -7.64
N CYS A 123 2.09 -4.83 -7.83
CA CYS A 123 1.11 -4.48 -6.79
C CYS A 123 -0.12 -5.40 -6.75
N LYS A 124 -0.15 -6.48 -7.54
CA LYS A 124 -1.32 -7.38 -7.68
C LYS A 124 -1.85 -7.99 -6.37
N ASN A 125 -1.06 -7.96 -5.30
CA ASN A 125 -1.43 -8.45 -3.97
C ASN A 125 -1.54 -7.33 -2.93
N SER A 126 -1.39 -6.07 -3.31
CA SER A 126 -1.24 -4.93 -2.40
C SER A 126 -2.37 -4.83 -1.36
N ILE A 127 -3.61 -5.11 -1.74
CA ILE A 127 -4.74 -5.09 -0.80
C ILE A 127 -4.57 -6.17 0.28
N LYS A 128 -4.24 -7.40 -0.12
CA LYS A 128 -4.00 -8.52 0.81
C LYS A 128 -2.80 -8.25 1.71
N GLU A 129 -1.71 -7.76 1.14
CA GLU A 129 -0.48 -7.42 1.87
C GLU A 129 -0.72 -6.33 2.89
N THR A 130 -1.47 -5.28 2.53
CA THR A 130 -1.86 -4.20 3.44
C THR A 130 -2.70 -4.72 4.60
N ASP A 131 -3.66 -5.64 4.34
CA ASP A 131 -4.48 -6.23 5.39
C ASP A 131 -3.64 -7.10 6.36
N ILE A 132 -2.70 -7.88 5.83
CA ILE A 132 -1.76 -8.66 6.66
C ILE A 132 -0.87 -7.72 7.47
N ALA A 133 -0.29 -6.69 6.82
CA ALA A 133 0.58 -5.71 7.47
C ALA A 133 -0.11 -4.99 8.62
N ARG A 134 -1.34 -4.50 8.42
CA ARG A 134 -2.09 -3.84 9.49
C ARG A 134 -2.38 -4.76 10.68
N LYS A 135 -2.65 -6.06 10.43
CA LYS A 135 -2.85 -7.06 11.50
C LYS A 135 -1.57 -7.28 12.29
N ILE A 136 -0.41 -7.39 11.61
CA ILE A 136 0.90 -7.52 12.24
C ILE A 136 1.18 -6.29 13.11
N MET A 137 0.97 -5.07 12.58
CA MET A 137 1.22 -3.83 13.32
C MET A 137 0.25 -3.66 14.50
N TYR A 138 -1.01 -4.01 14.32
CA TYR A 138 -2.00 -4.01 15.40
C TYR A 138 -1.59 -4.95 16.53
N PHE A 139 -1.26 -6.22 16.21
CA PHE A 139 -0.80 -7.20 17.19
C PHE A 139 0.45 -6.72 17.94
N SER A 140 1.43 -6.18 17.22
CA SER A 140 2.67 -5.68 17.79
C SER A 140 2.42 -4.51 18.75
N LYS A 141 1.56 -3.56 18.37
CA LYS A 141 1.17 -2.42 19.20
C LYS A 141 0.44 -2.85 20.47
N GLN A 142 -0.53 -3.77 20.36
CA GLN A 142 -1.29 -4.28 21.51
C GLN A 142 -0.41 -5.04 22.51
N ASN A 143 0.60 -5.75 22.03
CA ASN A 143 1.50 -6.54 22.87
C ASN A 143 2.83 -5.83 23.21
N GLN A 144 2.95 -4.54 22.89
CA GLN A 144 4.14 -3.71 23.14
C GLN A 144 5.44 -4.38 22.68
N ARG A 145 5.43 -4.98 21.48
CA ARG A 145 6.59 -5.69 20.91
C ARG A 145 6.85 -5.27 19.48
N LEU A 146 8.06 -5.52 19.01
CA LEU A 146 8.42 -5.29 17.61
C LEU A 146 7.59 -6.18 16.67
N PRO A 147 7.30 -5.75 15.43
CA PRO A 147 6.62 -6.55 14.40
C PRO A 147 7.59 -7.60 13.81
N PHE A 148 8.25 -8.35 14.68
CA PHE A 148 9.25 -9.36 14.35
C PHE A 148 8.75 -10.74 14.78
N ARG A 149 8.81 -11.72 13.88
CA ARG A 149 8.31 -13.10 14.11
C ARG A 149 6.84 -13.14 14.54
N VAL A 150 6.01 -12.27 13.94
CA VAL A 150 4.56 -12.27 14.14
C VAL A 150 3.88 -13.13 13.06
N SER A 151 4.27 -12.92 11.80
CA SER A 151 3.82 -13.69 10.63
C SER A 151 4.90 -13.61 9.56
N ASP A 152 5.00 -14.63 8.73
CA ASP A 152 5.88 -14.70 7.55
C ASP A 152 5.14 -14.43 6.23
N GLU A 153 3.83 -14.18 6.29
CA GLU A 153 2.97 -13.99 5.11
C GLU A 153 3.37 -12.79 4.22
N LEU A 154 4.13 -11.82 4.75
CA LEU A 154 4.68 -10.70 3.97
C LEU A 154 6.06 -10.98 3.36
N MET A 155 6.64 -12.14 3.63
CA MET A 155 7.94 -12.53 3.09
C MET A 155 7.77 -13.13 1.67
N ILE A 156 7.17 -12.35 0.78
CA ILE A 156 6.82 -12.74 -0.59
C ILE A 156 7.62 -11.88 -1.56
N MET A 157 8.27 -12.54 -2.54
CA MET A 157 8.91 -11.85 -3.66
C MET A 157 7.95 -11.83 -4.84
N SER A 158 7.79 -10.66 -5.47
CA SER A 158 6.99 -10.46 -6.68
C SER A 158 7.85 -9.92 -7.82
N GLU A 159 7.74 -10.51 -9.01
CA GLU A 159 8.34 -9.96 -10.21
C GLU A 159 7.30 -9.26 -11.09
N ARG A 160 7.59 -8.03 -11.53
CA ARG A 160 6.72 -7.25 -12.42
C ARG A 160 6.52 -7.95 -13.77
N LYS A 161 7.58 -8.55 -14.30
CA LYS A 161 7.56 -9.32 -15.54
C LYS A 161 8.33 -10.62 -15.33
N PRO A 162 7.71 -11.64 -14.74
CA PRO A 162 8.40 -12.90 -14.49
C PRO A 162 8.89 -13.50 -15.80
N LYS A 163 10.17 -13.92 -15.84
CA LYS A 163 10.76 -14.58 -16.99
C LYS A 163 10.13 -15.95 -17.15
N ARG A 164 9.26 -16.07 -18.14
CA ARG A 164 8.60 -17.34 -18.48
C ARG A 164 9.35 -18.00 -19.62
N LYS A 165 9.70 -19.26 -19.42
CA LYS A 165 10.32 -20.08 -20.46
C LYS A 165 9.27 -20.61 -21.43
N SER A 166 9.65 -20.73 -22.70
CA SER A 166 8.86 -21.45 -23.70
C SER A 166 8.93 -22.98 -23.45
N GLN A 167 7.97 -23.72 -23.97
CA GLN A 167 7.98 -25.18 -23.85
C GLN A 167 9.26 -25.76 -24.42
N LYS A 168 9.74 -25.25 -25.56
CA LYS A 168 10.99 -25.67 -26.20
C LYS A 168 12.21 -25.53 -25.27
N GLU A 169 12.36 -24.38 -24.61
CA GLU A 169 13.44 -24.16 -23.62
C GLU A 169 13.34 -25.12 -22.45
N ILE A 170 12.12 -25.43 -21.99
CA ILE A 170 11.91 -26.39 -20.88
C ILE A 170 12.34 -27.81 -21.31
N ASP A 171 11.96 -28.21 -22.49
CA ASP A 171 12.33 -29.52 -23.03
C ASP A 171 13.84 -29.63 -23.26
N GLU A 172 14.48 -28.58 -23.76
CA GLU A 172 15.94 -28.50 -23.88
C GLU A 172 16.64 -28.62 -22.52
N ILE A 173 16.17 -27.87 -21.52
CA ILE A 173 16.72 -27.94 -20.15
C ILE A 173 16.53 -29.35 -19.58
N LYS A 174 15.35 -29.96 -19.75
CA LYS A 174 15.08 -31.33 -19.29
C LYS A 174 16.07 -32.34 -19.86
N ASN A 175 16.35 -32.25 -21.14
CA ASN A 175 17.27 -33.15 -21.82
C ASN A 175 18.74 -33.03 -21.34
N LEU A 176 19.09 -31.87 -20.79
CA LEU A 176 20.41 -31.59 -20.22
C LEU A 176 20.56 -32.04 -18.77
N ILE A 177 19.46 -32.30 -18.04
CA ILE A 177 19.52 -32.70 -16.63
C ILE A 177 19.95 -34.15 -16.49
N LYS A 178 21.10 -34.35 -15.89
CA LYS A 178 21.66 -35.70 -15.61
C LYS A 178 21.51 -36.14 -14.16
N ASP A 179 21.32 -35.18 -13.25
CA ASP A 179 21.20 -35.41 -11.81
C ASP A 179 19.72 -35.51 -11.34
N LYS A 180 19.52 -35.88 -10.08
CA LYS A 180 18.19 -36.04 -9.47
C LYS A 180 17.66 -34.79 -8.84
N ASN A 181 18.39 -33.67 -8.84
CA ASN A 181 17.96 -32.43 -8.20
C ASN A 181 16.80 -31.79 -8.98
N TYR A 182 15.85 -31.20 -8.27
CA TYR A 182 14.73 -30.55 -8.90
C TYR A 182 15.10 -29.17 -9.46
N ARG A 183 14.52 -28.84 -10.62
CA ARG A 183 14.49 -27.48 -11.20
C ARG A 183 13.05 -27.02 -11.22
N ILE A 184 12.84 -25.79 -10.78
CA ILE A 184 11.53 -25.14 -10.81
C ILE A 184 11.60 -24.03 -11.84
N LEU A 185 10.78 -24.11 -12.89
CA LEU A 185 10.77 -23.18 -14.00
C LEU A 185 9.35 -22.65 -14.23
N LEU A 186 9.23 -21.36 -14.55
CA LEU A 186 7.97 -20.75 -14.88
C LEU A 186 7.74 -20.75 -16.38
N SER A 187 6.56 -21.19 -16.84
CA SER A 187 6.11 -21.14 -18.23
C SER A 187 4.78 -20.42 -18.36
N LYS A 188 4.28 -20.27 -19.60
CA LYS A 188 2.91 -19.79 -19.84
C LYS A 188 1.84 -20.75 -19.31
N LYS A 189 2.15 -22.04 -19.16
CA LYS A 189 1.23 -23.07 -18.66
C LYS A 189 1.21 -23.20 -17.14
N GLY A 190 2.18 -22.59 -16.44
CA GLY A 190 2.28 -22.68 -14.98
C GLY A 190 3.71 -22.97 -14.50
N ILE A 191 3.82 -23.50 -13.30
CA ILE A 191 5.07 -23.88 -12.66
C ILE A 191 5.44 -25.30 -13.12
N ASN A 192 6.64 -25.43 -13.71
CA ASN A 192 7.17 -26.74 -14.13
C ASN A 192 8.21 -27.21 -13.11
N VAL A 193 8.02 -28.42 -12.59
CA VAL A 193 8.96 -29.08 -11.68
C VAL A 193 9.57 -30.25 -12.43
N LEU A 194 10.87 -30.23 -12.69
CA LEU A 194 11.56 -31.23 -13.48
C LEU A 194 12.89 -31.66 -12.90
N ASN A 195 13.23 -32.91 -13.15
CA ASN A 195 14.56 -33.49 -12.99
C ASN A 195 14.79 -34.51 -14.12
N ASN A 196 15.82 -35.39 -14.03
CA ASN A 196 16.09 -36.41 -15.03
C ASN A 196 14.96 -37.46 -15.19
N ARG A 197 13.99 -37.54 -14.27
CA ARG A 197 12.88 -38.51 -14.26
C ARG A 197 11.51 -37.89 -14.39
N ILE A 198 11.32 -36.69 -13.83
CA ILE A 198 10.01 -36.05 -13.66
C ILE A 198 9.92 -34.78 -14.50
N ASN A 199 8.74 -34.56 -15.08
CA ASN A 199 8.31 -33.29 -15.63
C ASN A 199 6.82 -33.11 -15.27
N ALA A 200 6.56 -32.37 -14.24
CA ALA A 200 5.19 -32.04 -13.77
C ALA A 200 4.93 -30.56 -13.96
N VAL A 201 3.69 -30.22 -14.35
CA VAL A 201 3.21 -28.84 -14.51
C VAL A 201 2.03 -28.64 -13.56
N SER A 202 2.07 -27.57 -12.78
CA SER A 202 1.00 -27.14 -11.89
C SER A 202 0.45 -25.79 -12.32
#